data_239ee6de834c7578386b23b4181f5cf2
#
_entry.id   239ee6de834c7578386b23b4181f5cf2
#
_cell.length_a   1.000
_cell.length_b   1.000
_cell.length_c   1.000
_cell.angle_alpha   90.00
_cell.angle_beta   90.00
_cell.angle_gamma   90.00
#
_symmetry.space_group_name_H-M   'P 1'
#
loop_
_entity.id
_entity.type
_entity.pdbx_description
1 polymer ?
#
loop_
_entity_poly.entity_id
_entity_poly.type
_entity_poly.pdbx_seq_one_letter_code
_entity_poly.pdbx_strand_id
1 'polypeptide(L)'
;MAQQYNNFKVVLYLSHEEFPKGLEDLPRSLIRLHKRGVDINFTCENIRSYKKLHYALSDFPELPVITADDDVLYPSRWVNDFMESHKLFHDDILFARGHQITFDRNGNVKKYISFGKPAGYSASSLYIPTGVSGILYPPGCFFQDVQNKDIFMKLAPNADDIWYKVMTLLNGRKSRL
;
A
#
# COMPACT_ATOMS: atom_id res chain seq x y z
N MET A 1 18.13 6.49 -4.21
CA MET A 1 19.20 5.49 -4.00
C MET A 1 18.80 4.19 -4.65
N ALA A 2 19.75 3.40 -5.16
CA ALA A 2 19.45 2.07 -5.66
C ALA A 2 19.09 1.13 -4.49
N GLN A 3 18.08 0.28 -4.67
CA GLN A 3 17.76 -0.76 -3.70
C GLN A 3 18.79 -1.90 -3.81
N GLN A 4 19.09 -2.57 -2.70
CA GLN A 4 20.00 -3.72 -2.66
C GLN A 4 19.33 -5.02 -3.15
N TYR A 5 18.01 -5.10 -3.11
CA TYR A 5 17.23 -6.19 -3.69
C TYR A 5 17.06 -5.96 -5.20
N ASN A 6 17.35 -6.96 -6.03
CA ASN A 6 17.41 -6.77 -7.48
C ASN A 6 16.23 -7.38 -8.25
N ASN A 7 15.42 -8.23 -7.60
CA ASN A 7 14.29 -8.91 -8.26
C ASN A 7 12.96 -8.22 -7.92
N PHE A 8 12.80 -6.98 -8.36
CA PHE A 8 11.55 -6.23 -8.21
C PHE A 8 11.32 -5.30 -9.41
N LYS A 9 10.09 -4.90 -9.58
CA LYS A 9 9.62 -3.96 -10.59
C LYS A 9 9.04 -2.73 -9.91
N VAL A 10 9.31 -1.56 -10.44
CA VAL A 10 8.68 -0.32 -9.98
C VAL A 10 7.62 0.08 -10.99
N VAL A 11 6.39 0.23 -10.53
CA VAL A 11 5.25 0.62 -11.37
C VAL A 11 4.61 1.87 -10.79
N LEU A 12 4.38 2.86 -11.62
CA LEU A 12 3.69 4.10 -11.29
C LEU A 12 2.36 4.15 -12.03
N TYR A 13 1.26 4.30 -11.30
CA TYR A 13 -0.08 4.48 -11.87
C TYR A 13 -0.48 5.95 -11.84
N LEU A 14 -0.70 6.52 -13.02
CA LEU A 14 -1.15 7.89 -13.22
C LEU A 14 -2.52 7.90 -13.92
N SER A 15 -3.30 8.96 -13.78
CA SER A 15 -4.59 9.03 -14.51
C SER A 15 -4.49 9.95 -15.72
N HIS A 16 -5.20 9.60 -16.79
CA HIS A 16 -5.37 10.48 -17.94
C HIS A 16 -6.15 11.75 -17.61
N GLU A 17 -6.90 11.78 -16.50
CA GLU A 17 -7.54 13.00 -16.01
C GLU A 17 -6.49 14.03 -15.53
N GLU A 18 -5.38 13.57 -14.93
CA GLU A 18 -4.28 14.44 -14.46
C GLU A 18 -3.24 14.70 -15.55
N PHE A 19 -3.04 13.73 -16.45
CA PHE A 19 -2.05 13.73 -17.53
C PHE A 19 -2.71 13.36 -18.87
N PRO A 20 -3.49 14.27 -19.49
CA PRO A 20 -4.28 13.94 -20.69
C PRO A 20 -3.45 13.50 -21.90
N LYS A 21 -2.21 13.99 -22.04
CA LYS A 21 -1.27 13.63 -23.11
C LYS A 21 -0.34 12.46 -22.73
N GLY A 22 -0.58 11.81 -21.58
CA GLY A 22 0.25 10.71 -21.12
C GLY A 22 1.69 11.12 -20.84
N LEU A 23 2.65 10.44 -21.46
CA LEU A 23 4.09 10.67 -21.24
C LEU A 23 4.54 12.10 -21.60
N GLU A 24 3.85 12.80 -22.50
CA GLU A 24 4.21 14.16 -22.88
C GLU A 24 4.01 15.18 -21.77
N ASP A 25 3.06 14.94 -20.87
CA ASP A 25 2.78 15.81 -19.72
C ASP A 25 3.76 15.60 -18.56
N LEU A 26 4.59 14.53 -18.62
CA LEU A 26 5.45 14.20 -17.51
C LEU A 26 6.74 15.03 -17.45
N PRO A 27 7.23 15.35 -16.26
CA PRO A 27 8.50 16.06 -16.11
C PRO A 27 9.66 15.18 -16.61
N ARG A 28 10.71 15.85 -17.13
CA ARG A 28 11.90 15.19 -17.67
C ARG A 28 12.56 14.20 -16.69
N SER A 29 12.46 14.46 -15.37
CA SER A 29 12.97 13.58 -14.34
C SER A 29 12.25 12.21 -14.36
N LEU A 30 10.93 12.22 -14.49
CA LEU A 30 10.12 11.00 -14.52
C LEU A 30 10.31 10.23 -15.84
N ILE A 31 10.41 10.94 -16.98
CA ILE A 31 10.76 10.31 -18.26
C ILE A 31 12.15 9.62 -18.19
N ARG A 32 13.14 10.22 -17.48
CA ARG A 32 14.44 9.56 -17.27
C ARG A 32 14.33 8.31 -16.42
N LEU A 33 13.46 8.29 -15.39
CA LEU A 33 13.23 7.09 -14.59
C LEU A 33 12.53 6.01 -15.39
N HIS A 34 11.55 6.37 -16.21
CA HIS A 34 10.89 5.45 -17.14
C HIS A 34 11.90 4.78 -18.09
N LYS A 35 12.80 5.54 -18.71
CA LYS A 35 13.88 5.00 -19.56
C LYS A 35 14.87 4.10 -18.80
N ARG A 36 14.89 4.15 -17.48
CA ARG A 36 15.72 3.33 -16.59
C ARG A 36 14.99 2.13 -16.00
N GLY A 37 13.76 1.85 -16.46
CA GLY A 37 13.00 0.66 -16.09
C GLY A 37 11.88 0.86 -15.09
N VAL A 38 11.50 2.12 -14.79
CA VAL A 38 10.23 2.37 -14.06
C VAL A 38 9.08 2.27 -15.07
N ASP A 39 8.13 1.39 -14.83
CA ASP A 39 6.92 1.31 -15.64
C ASP A 39 5.95 2.43 -15.26
N ILE A 40 5.39 3.09 -16.25
CA ILE A 40 4.38 4.12 -16.07
C ILE A 40 3.11 3.69 -16.79
N ASN A 41 2.08 3.40 -16.02
CA ASN A 41 0.78 2.97 -16.52
C ASN A 41 -0.24 4.10 -16.33
N PHE A 42 -0.97 4.43 -17.40
CA PHE A 42 -2.03 5.43 -17.35
C PHE A 42 -3.39 4.76 -17.19
N THR A 43 -4.17 5.25 -16.23
CA THR A 43 -5.53 4.78 -15.93
C THR A 43 -6.55 5.76 -16.45
N CYS A 44 -7.75 5.29 -16.80
CA CYS A 44 -8.82 6.14 -17.30
C CYS A 44 -9.36 7.09 -16.23
N GLU A 45 -9.34 6.67 -14.96
CA GLU A 45 -9.97 7.36 -13.86
C GLU A 45 -8.97 7.75 -12.76
N ASN A 46 -9.25 8.87 -12.09
CA ASN A 46 -8.49 9.29 -10.93
C ASN A 46 -9.16 8.79 -9.63
N ILE A 47 -8.75 7.63 -9.15
CA ILE A 47 -9.18 7.08 -7.87
C ILE A 47 -8.27 7.51 -6.69
N ARG A 48 -7.57 8.64 -6.84
CA ARG A 48 -6.73 9.26 -5.80
C ARG A 48 -5.62 8.30 -5.31
N SER A 49 -5.37 8.25 -3.97
CA SER A 49 -4.36 7.39 -3.33
C SER A 49 -4.58 5.88 -3.55
N TYR A 50 -5.79 5.47 -3.88
CA TYR A 50 -6.06 4.07 -4.24
C TYR A 50 -5.27 3.58 -5.45
N LYS A 51 -4.87 4.48 -6.37
CA LYS A 51 -4.12 4.13 -7.60
C LYS A 51 -2.87 3.29 -7.30
N LYS A 52 -2.18 3.57 -6.19
CA LYS A 52 -0.91 2.90 -5.84
C LYS A 52 -1.04 1.39 -5.59
N LEU A 53 -2.24 0.89 -5.27
CA LEU A 53 -2.46 -0.55 -5.00
C LEU A 53 -3.55 -1.16 -5.86
N HIS A 54 -4.65 -0.45 -6.09
CA HIS A 54 -5.84 -0.97 -6.79
C HIS A 54 -5.51 -1.68 -8.11
N TYR A 55 -4.76 -1.02 -8.97
CA TYR A 55 -4.40 -1.60 -10.27
C TYR A 55 -3.32 -2.67 -10.17
N ALA A 56 -2.39 -2.52 -9.22
CA ALA A 56 -1.33 -3.50 -8.99
C ALA A 56 -1.89 -4.87 -8.59
N LEU A 57 -3.02 -4.92 -7.86
CA LEU A 57 -3.68 -6.17 -7.50
C LEU A 57 -4.20 -6.95 -8.71
N SER A 58 -4.62 -6.25 -9.78
CA SER A 58 -5.04 -6.88 -11.04
C SER A 58 -3.86 -7.24 -11.92
N ASP A 59 -2.84 -6.36 -11.99
CA ASP A 59 -1.69 -6.56 -12.87
C ASP A 59 -0.73 -7.65 -12.34
N PHE A 60 -0.70 -7.84 -11.01
CA PHE A 60 0.23 -8.76 -10.34
C PHE A 60 -0.46 -9.62 -9.27
N PRO A 61 -1.50 -10.40 -9.61
CA PRO A 61 -2.33 -11.11 -8.62
C PRO A 61 -1.58 -12.15 -7.78
N GLU A 62 -0.48 -12.70 -8.32
CA GLU A 62 0.30 -13.76 -7.68
C GLU A 62 1.60 -13.25 -7.01
N LEU A 63 1.84 -11.94 -7.04
CA LEU A 63 3.06 -11.37 -6.48
C LEU A 63 2.78 -10.56 -5.21
N PRO A 64 3.72 -10.53 -4.26
CA PRO A 64 3.64 -9.57 -3.17
C PRO A 64 3.82 -8.14 -3.73
N VAL A 65 2.98 -7.22 -3.27
CA VAL A 65 3.02 -5.82 -3.67
C VAL A 65 3.48 -4.97 -2.50
N ILE A 66 4.52 -4.15 -2.71
CA ILE A 66 4.96 -3.15 -1.73
C ILE A 66 4.50 -1.77 -2.23
N THR A 67 3.65 -1.08 -1.45
CA THR A 67 3.25 0.29 -1.75
C THR A 67 4.29 1.29 -1.25
N ALA A 68 4.52 2.35 -2.02
CA ALA A 68 5.43 3.43 -1.70
C ALA A 68 4.80 4.78 -2.07
N ASP A 69 5.12 5.82 -1.32
CA ASP A 69 4.73 7.19 -1.62
C ASP A 69 5.87 7.89 -2.39
N ASP A 70 5.54 8.84 -3.26
CA ASP A 70 6.48 9.50 -4.17
C ASP A 70 7.25 10.66 -3.51
N ASP A 71 6.85 11.06 -2.33
CA ASP A 71 7.46 12.13 -1.51
C ASP A 71 8.33 11.63 -0.36
N VAL A 72 8.64 10.31 -0.32
CA VAL A 72 9.42 9.66 0.73
C VAL A 72 10.74 9.11 0.17
N LEU A 73 11.84 9.33 0.90
CA LEU A 73 13.12 8.70 0.62
C LEU A 73 13.27 7.39 1.42
N TYR A 74 13.28 6.28 0.71
CA TYR A 74 13.42 4.95 1.30
C TYR A 74 14.88 4.50 1.41
N PRO A 75 15.29 3.83 2.51
CA PRO A 75 16.64 3.25 2.65
C PRO A 75 16.94 2.24 1.53
N SER A 76 18.23 2.04 1.21
CA SER A 76 18.65 1.10 0.16
C SER A 76 18.27 -0.37 0.45
N ARG A 77 18.10 -0.73 1.71
CA ARG A 77 17.67 -2.06 2.15
C ARG A 77 16.14 -2.24 2.25
N TRP A 78 15.37 -1.18 2.02
CA TRP A 78 13.93 -1.15 2.32
C TRP A 78 13.16 -2.31 1.65
N VAL A 79 13.34 -2.54 0.35
CA VAL A 79 12.72 -3.68 -0.34
C VAL A 79 13.25 -5.00 0.21
N ASN A 80 14.58 -5.10 0.43
CA ASN A 80 15.19 -6.30 0.97
C ASN A 80 14.62 -6.67 2.35
N ASP A 81 14.48 -5.71 3.24
CA ASP A 81 14.00 -5.94 4.60
C ASP A 81 12.54 -6.40 4.62
N PHE A 82 11.69 -5.85 3.74
CA PHE A 82 10.34 -6.35 3.53
C PHE A 82 10.31 -7.79 2.99
N MET A 83 11.14 -8.09 2.00
CA MET A 83 11.16 -9.43 1.40
C MET A 83 11.74 -10.48 2.33
N GLU A 84 12.75 -10.18 3.14
CA GLU A 84 13.27 -11.09 4.17
C GLU A 84 12.21 -11.35 5.25
N SER A 85 11.50 -10.31 5.70
CA SER A 85 10.39 -10.46 6.64
C SER A 85 9.23 -11.28 6.03
N HIS A 86 8.91 -11.07 4.76
CA HIS A 86 7.86 -11.82 4.06
C HIS A 86 8.18 -13.32 3.94
N LYS A 87 9.42 -13.70 3.76
CA LYS A 87 9.84 -15.12 3.77
C LYS A 87 9.52 -15.82 5.09
N LEU A 88 9.58 -15.09 6.21
CA LEU A 88 9.31 -15.60 7.54
C LEU A 88 7.81 -15.55 7.91
N PHE A 89 7.10 -14.54 7.39
CA PHE A 89 5.72 -14.20 7.76
C PHE A 89 4.86 -13.99 6.50
N HIS A 90 4.80 -15.02 5.66
CA HIS A 90 4.22 -14.96 4.31
C HIS A 90 2.72 -14.62 4.26
N ASP A 91 1.99 -14.77 5.37
CA ASP A 91 0.56 -14.49 5.48
C ASP A 91 0.24 -13.12 6.09
N ASP A 92 1.23 -12.47 6.71
CA ASP A 92 1.02 -11.21 7.41
C ASP A 92 1.14 -10.01 6.45
N ILE A 93 0.35 -8.97 6.72
CA ILE A 93 0.54 -7.66 6.12
C ILE A 93 1.70 -6.99 6.84
N LEU A 94 2.83 -6.76 6.14
CA LEU A 94 4.00 -6.16 6.74
C LEU A 94 3.99 -4.65 6.55
N PHE A 95 4.37 -3.89 7.57
CA PHE A 95 4.41 -2.44 7.47
C PHE A 95 5.56 -1.85 8.28
N ALA A 96 6.09 -0.71 7.84
CA ALA A 96 7.16 -0.02 8.54
C ALA A 96 6.64 1.08 9.49
N ARG A 97 5.39 1.54 9.30
CA ARG A 97 4.73 2.53 10.15
C ARG A 97 3.24 2.23 10.25
N GLY A 98 2.67 2.45 11.43
CA GLY A 98 1.24 2.26 11.64
C GLY A 98 0.80 2.66 13.03
N HIS A 99 -0.48 2.41 13.29
CA HIS A 99 -1.13 2.69 14.57
C HIS A 99 -1.74 1.42 15.15
N GLN A 100 -1.97 1.43 16.45
CA GLN A 100 -2.72 0.39 17.14
C GLN A 100 -4.11 0.92 17.50
N ILE A 101 -5.14 0.22 17.06
CA ILE A 101 -6.54 0.49 17.45
C ILE A 101 -6.65 0.40 18.96
N THR A 102 -7.29 1.39 19.55
CA THR A 102 -7.58 1.44 20.99
C THR A 102 -9.08 1.54 21.23
N PHE A 103 -9.51 1.06 22.38
CA PHE A 103 -10.92 1.03 22.77
C PHE A 103 -11.17 1.90 23.99
N ASP A 104 -12.39 2.39 24.14
CA ASP A 104 -12.86 3.03 25.35
C ASP A 104 -13.27 1.98 26.42
N ARG A 105 -13.75 2.46 27.58
CA ARG A 105 -14.17 1.58 28.69
C ARG A 105 -15.40 0.73 28.37
N ASN A 106 -16.15 1.09 27.32
CA ASN A 106 -17.36 0.40 26.88
C ASN A 106 -17.06 -0.58 25.71
N GLY A 107 -15.79 -0.71 25.31
CA GLY A 107 -15.38 -1.58 24.19
C GLY A 107 -15.57 -0.95 22.80
N ASN A 108 -15.91 0.34 22.70
CA ASN A 108 -16.01 1.01 21.40
C ASN A 108 -14.63 1.46 20.90
N VAL A 109 -14.43 1.42 19.59
CA VAL A 109 -13.22 1.93 18.96
C VAL A 109 -13.12 3.44 19.19
N LYS A 110 -12.00 3.91 19.71
CA LYS A 110 -11.73 5.33 19.90
C LYS A 110 -11.54 6.04 18.54
N LYS A 111 -11.53 7.38 18.57
CA LYS A 111 -11.19 8.19 17.39
C LYS A 111 -9.76 7.90 16.96
N TYR A 112 -9.49 7.95 15.65
CA TYR A 112 -8.18 7.68 15.04
C TYR A 112 -7.01 8.44 15.70
N ILE A 113 -7.22 9.71 16.05
CA ILE A 113 -6.21 10.55 16.74
C ILE A 113 -5.77 9.99 18.11
N SER A 114 -6.58 9.09 18.70
CA SER A 114 -6.31 8.45 20.00
C SER A 114 -5.68 7.06 19.86
N PHE A 115 -5.37 6.62 18.66
CA PHE A 115 -4.70 5.34 18.43
C PHE A 115 -3.26 5.40 18.92
N GLY A 116 -2.80 4.27 19.51
CA GLY A 116 -1.44 4.13 20.01
C GLY A 116 -0.42 3.77 18.94
N LYS A 117 0.82 3.66 19.36
CA LYS A 117 1.85 3.00 18.55
C LYS A 117 1.69 1.48 18.67
N PRO A 118 2.05 0.70 17.64
CA PRO A 118 2.12 -0.76 17.76
C PRO A 118 2.98 -1.17 18.95
N ALA A 119 2.49 -2.10 19.77
CA ALA A 119 3.13 -2.47 21.03
C ALA A 119 4.23 -3.53 20.88
N GLY A 120 4.50 -4.02 19.66
CA GLY A 120 5.52 -5.03 19.43
C GLY A 120 5.53 -5.56 18.00
N TYR A 121 6.39 -6.54 17.75
CA TYR A 121 6.62 -7.15 16.43
C TYR A 121 5.73 -8.36 16.14
N SER A 122 4.87 -8.78 17.07
CA SER A 122 3.91 -9.86 16.83
C SER A 122 2.75 -9.37 15.95
N ALA A 123 2.27 -10.22 15.05
CA ALA A 123 1.13 -9.87 14.20
C ALA A 123 -0.14 -9.63 15.00
N SER A 124 -0.86 -8.57 14.68
CA SER A 124 -2.10 -8.19 15.35
C SER A 124 -3.18 -7.74 14.36
N SER A 125 -4.43 -8.14 14.63
CA SER A 125 -5.59 -7.60 13.92
C SER A 125 -5.84 -6.12 14.25
N LEU A 126 -5.32 -5.64 15.38
CA LEU A 126 -5.48 -4.27 15.84
C LEU A 126 -4.48 -3.27 15.26
N TYR A 127 -3.49 -3.72 14.49
CA TYR A 127 -2.58 -2.79 13.83
C TYR A 127 -3.17 -2.27 12.53
N ILE A 128 -3.13 -0.96 12.35
CA ILE A 128 -3.47 -0.27 11.09
C ILE A 128 -2.16 0.20 10.46
N PRO A 129 -1.72 -0.42 9.36
CA PRO A 129 -0.62 0.09 8.55
C PRO A 129 -0.95 1.48 8.00
N THR A 130 0.07 2.33 7.82
CA THR A 130 -0.04 3.60 7.09
C THR A 130 0.95 3.62 5.94
N GLY A 131 0.51 4.07 4.75
CA GLY A 131 1.27 3.95 3.50
C GLY A 131 2.63 4.64 3.50
N VAL A 132 2.79 5.71 4.27
CA VAL A 132 3.91 6.65 4.19
C VAL A 132 5.32 6.03 4.35
N SER A 133 5.47 4.89 4.98
CA SER A 133 6.77 4.21 5.12
C SER A 133 6.83 2.85 4.41
N GLY A 134 5.78 2.51 3.72
CA GLY A 134 5.63 1.27 2.98
C GLY A 134 4.81 0.20 3.69
N ILE A 135 4.05 -0.52 2.88
CA ILE A 135 3.27 -1.69 3.30
C ILE A 135 3.47 -2.78 2.26
N LEU A 136 3.82 -3.99 2.70
CA LEU A 136 3.84 -5.17 1.86
C LEU A 136 2.54 -5.94 2.04
N TYR A 137 1.87 -6.20 0.93
CA TYR A 137 0.66 -7.00 0.82
C TYR A 137 0.98 -8.34 0.12
N PRO A 138 0.85 -9.49 0.80
CA PRO A 138 0.98 -10.80 0.16
C PRO A 138 -0.11 -11.04 -0.89
N PRO A 139 0.11 -11.90 -1.88
CA PRO A 139 -0.95 -12.30 -2.81
C PRO A 139 -2.13 -12.93 -2.05
N GLY A 140 -3.35 -12.67 -2.53
CA GLY A 140 -4.58 -13.23 -1.94
C GLY A 140 -4.87 -12.77 -0.50
N CYS A 141 -4.30 -11.67 -0.03
CA CYS A 141 -4.49 -11.21 1.34
C CYS A 141 -5.79 -10.43 1.58
N PHE A 142 -6.52 -10.07 0.54
CA PHE A 142 -7.69 -9.22 0.63
C PHE A 142 -9.01 -10.01 0.48
N PHE A 143 -10.05 -9.48 1.11
CA PHE A 143 -11.43 -9.88 0.85
C PHE A 143 -11.84 -9.50 -0.59
N GLN A 144 -12.76 -10.25 -1.18
CA GLN A 144 -13.17 -10.13 -2.59
C GLN A 144 -13.58 -8.73 -3.05
N ASP A 145 -14.11 -7.90 -2.16
CA ASP A 145 -14.61 -6.55 -2.49
C ASP A 145 -13.50 -5.49 -2.51
N VAL A 146 -12.24 -5.85 -2.32
CA VAL A 146 -11.12 -4.90 -2.21
C VAL A 146 -11.04 -3.92 -3.39
N GLN A 147 -11.36 -4.39 -4.59
CA GLN A 147 -11.33 -3.59 -5.82
C GLN A 147 -12.70 -3.00 -6.22
N ASN A 148 -13.73 -3.13 -5.36
CA ASN A 148 -15.04 -2.55 -5.64
C ASN A 148 -15.01 -1.03 -5.45
N LYS A 149 -14.76 -0.32 -6.56
CA LYS A 149 -14.63 1.14 -6.59
C LYS A 149 -15.86 1.87 -6.03
N ASP A 150 -17.04 1.40 -6.37
CA ASP A 150 -18.28 2.06 -5.95
C ASP A 150 -18.43 2.03 -4.43
N ILE A 151 -17.97 0.96 -3.81
CA ILE A 151 -18.00 0.82 -2.35
C ILE A 151 -16.93 1.68 -1.70
N PHE A 152 -15.65 1.56 -2.10
CA PHE A 152 -14.59 2.30 -1.42
C PHE A 152 -14.67 3.81 -1.65
N MET A 153 -15.07 4.26 -2.82
CA MET A 153 -15.28 5.69 -3.08
C MET A 153 -16.46 6.27 -2.31
N LYS A 154 -17.44 5.46 -1.97
CA LYS A 154 -18.58 5.86 -1.14
C LYS A 154 -18.22 5.88 0.36
N LEU A 155 -17.51 4.87 0.86
CA LEU A 155 -17.27 4.66 2.30
C LEU A 155 -16.00 5.35 2.80
N ALA A 156 -14.94 5.38 2.00
CA ALA A 156 -13.61 5.82 2.40
C ALA A 156 -12.86 6.57 1.28
N PRO A 157 -13.44 7.59 0.63
CA PRO A 157 -12.90 8.20 -0.60
C PRO A 157 -11.49 8.80 -0.45
N ASN A 158 -11.04 9.07 0.78
CA ASN A 158 -9.75 9.66 1.10
C ASN A 158 -8.99 8.86 2.18
N ALA A 159 -9.36 7.59 2.41
CA ALA A 159 -8.81 6.79 3.50
C ALA A 159 -8.52 5.35 3.02
N ASP A 160 -7.69 5.25 1.98
CA ASP A 160 -7.26 3.99 1.38
C ASP A 160 -6.63 3.04 2.41
N ASP A 161 -5.79 3.53 3.31
CA ASP A 161 -5.19 2.71 4.38
C ASP A 161 -6.25 2.04 5.26
N ILE A 162 -7.35 2.74 5.58
CA ILE A 162 -8.46 2.18 6.37
C ILE A 162 -9.23 1.15 5.55
N TRP A 163 -9.51 1.43 4.28
CA TRP A 163 -10.18 0.48 3.40
C TRP A 163 -9.38 -0.82 3.28
N TYR A 164 -8.11 -0.73 2.91
CA TYR A 164 -7.26 -1.91 2.77
C TYR A 164 -7.11 -2.67 4.09
N LYS A 165 -7.02 -1.97 5.22
CA LYS A 165 -7.03 -2.61 6.54
C LYS A 165 -8.32 -3.40 6.77
N VAL A 166 -9.48 -2.85 6.48
CA VAL A 166 -10.77 -3.55 6.63
C VAL A 166 -10.83 -4.78 5.72
N MET A 167 -10.40 -4.65 4.47
CA MET A 167 -10.39 -5.76 3.51
C MET A 167 -9.45 -6.90 3.94
N THR A 168 -8.30 -6.60 4.53
CA THR A 168 -7.41 -7.64 5.08
C THR A 168 -8.00 -8.29 6.34
N LEU A 169 -8.69 -7.54 7.20
CA LEU A 169 -9.39 -8.08 8.37
C LEU A 169 -10.53 -9.02 7.99
N LEU A 170 -11.36 -8.64 7.02
CA LEU A 170 -12.45 -9.48 6.52
C LEU A 170 -11.93 -10.80 5.92
N ASN A 171 -10.70 -10.81 5.41
CA ASN A 171 -10.02 -12.00 4.93
C ASN A 171 -9.20 -12.72 6.03
N GLY A 172 -9.40 -12.40 7.31
CA GLY A 172 -8.75 -13.06 8.45
C GLY A 172 -7.26 -12.77 8.62
N ARG A 173 -6.72 -11.76 7.89
CA ARG A 173 -5.28 -11.44 7.93
C ARG A 173 -4.93 -10.51 9.09
N LYS A 174 -3.69 -10.60 9.56
CA LYS A 174 -3.12 -9.74 10.59
C LYS A 174 -2.04 -8.84 10.00
N SER A 175 -1.74 -7.76 10.71
CA SER A 175 -0.65 -6.84 10.32
C SER A 175 0.51 -6.96 11.31
N ARG A 176 1.76 -6.89 10.81
CA ARG A 176 3.01 -7.00 11.56
C ARG A 176 3.94 -5.82 11.26
N LEU A 177 4.49 -5.21 12.32
CA LEU A 177 5.52 -4.16 12.23
C LEU A 177 6.88 -4.79 11.95
#